data_6936c166e81da21ffa086fd4c5e65a0b
#
_entry.id   6936c166e81da21ffa086fd4c5e65a0b
#
_cell.length_a   1.000
_cell.length_b   1.000
_cell.length_c   1.000
_cell.angle_alpha   90.00
_cell.angle_beta   90.00
_cell.angle_gamma   90.00
#
_symmetry.space_group_name_H-M   'P 1'
#
loop_
_entity.id
_entity.type
_entity.pdbx_description
1 polymer ?
#
loop_
_entity_poly.entity_id
_entity_poly.type
_entity_poly.pdbx_seq_one_letter_code
_entity_poly.pdbx_strand_id
1 'polypeptide(L)'
;TEHLTDILTDPATGTINAELRPIYDTLRAGRQPRATIRWLIKPGSVAADVLHRFATGELPLHHNTFRHDLPQGRRYDYIRTLFTSTGVLPPAPIGIERIVAWLGPLVADQPPHHAEIINRYAHWHVLRRLRRHADRGTLTASLINNARANILLATRLADWATNQDATLTDLNQAQLELFLTEQPVAPRTAAPFVRWLNATGTNPGLQLASHDRAEPAVTMSDDHRWDSVDRLLHDHTINHYSRVAGLFMLLFSWPLNEILRMTHQQIDEQPDGRVLVTFDTIPVELPTGLSTLVTEQKASHGLATYTAGGTTWLFPGRNPGTHMATEQVRHELVSRGIHPRQSRSAALFALASQIPAPVLAEIAGITPNAAIRWAALAARDWSQYTATRARL
;
A
#
# COMPACT_ATOMS: atom_id res chain seq x y z
N THR A 1 9.62 28.18 -14.81
CA THR A 1 9.19 27.72 -16.15
C THR A 1 10.39 27.66 -17.09
N GLU A 2 11.20 28.71 -17.22
CA GLU A 2 12.37 28.80 -18.10
C GLU A 2 13.33 27.58 -17.89
N HIS A 3 13.74 27.35 -16.69
CA HIS A 3 14.65 26.24 -16.36
C HIS A 3 14.15 24.86 -16.78
N LEU A 4 12.84 24.59 -16.65
CA LEU A 4 12.23 23.33 -17.13
C LEU A 4 12.20 23.30 -18.67
N THR A 5 11.95 24.44 -19.31
CA THR A 5 12.00 24.54 -20.77
C THR A 5 13.40 24.25 -21.28
N ASP A 6 14.43 24.84 -20.68
CA ASP A 6 15.83 24.59 -21.06
C ASP A 6 16.23 23.11 -20.96
N ILE A 7 15.82 22.42 -19.87
CA ILE A 7 16.14 21.02 -19.68
C ILE A 7 15.47 20.12 -20.74
N LEU A 8 14.24 20.42 -21.14
CA LEU A 8 13.44 19.60 -22.05
C LEU A 8 13.47 20.08 -23.53
N THR A 9 14.23 21.12 -23.83
CA THR A 9 14.43 21.58 -25.19
C THR A 9 15.43 20.68 -25.93
N ASP A 10 15.02 20.23 -27.11
CA ASP A 10 15.93 19.60 -28.06
C ASP A 10 16.81 20.66 -28.73
N PRO A 11 18.13 20.63 -28.57
CA PRO A 11 19.03 21.62 -29.16
C PRO A 11 18.97 21.67 -30.68
N ALA A 12 18.59 20.56 -31.33
CA ALA A 12 18.51 20.50 -32.81
C ALA A 12 17.32 21.28 -33.36
N THR A 13 16.21 21.32 -32.63
CA THR A 13 14.98 21.99 -33.06
C THR A 13 14.72 23.31 -32.35
N GLY A 14 15.40 23.57 -31.23
CA GLY A 14 15.17 24.75 -30.38
C GLY A 14 13.79 24.74 -29.69
N THR A 15 13.08 23.62 -29.72
CA THR A 15 11.76 23.43 -29.12
C THR A 15 11.74 22.31 -28.10
N ILE A 16 10.72 22.29 -27.24
CA ILE A 16 10.54 21.18 -26.29
C ILE A 16 10.37 19.88 -27.10
N ASN A 17 11.14 18.87 -26.73
CA ASN A 17 11.05 17.54 -27.35
C ASN A 17 9.60 17.04 -27.32
N ALA A 18 9.06 16.70 -28.50
CA ALA A 18 7.65 16.36 -28.66
C ALA A 18 7.23 15.15 -27.82
N GLU A 19 8.11 14.15 -27.69
CA GLU A 19 7.85 12.94 -26.89
C GLU A 19 7.83 13.24 -25.39
N LEU A 20 8.55 14.26 -24.92
CA LEU A 20 8.60 14.69 -23.52
C LEU A 20 7.56 15.77 -23.17
N ARG A 21 6.76 16.20 -24.14
CA ARG A 21 5.72 17.21 -23.93
C ARG A 21 4.76 16.87 -22.78
N PRO A 22 4.29 15.61 -22.61
CA PRO A 22 3.44 15.24 -21.48
C PRO A 22 4.11 15.44 -20.12
N ILE A 23 5.43 15.21 -20.04
CA ILE A 23 6.20 15.46 -18.80
C ILE A 23 6.29 16.96 -18.52
N TYR A 24 6.60 17.75 -19.54
CA TYR A 24 6.66 19.22 -19.42
C TYR A 24 5.34 19.78 -18.91
N ASP A 25 4.24 19.41 -19.54
CA ASP A 25 2.90 19.89 -19.18
C ASP A 25 2.52 19.47 -17.75
N THR A 26 2.82 18.22 -17.37
CA THR A 26 2.60 17.70 -16.01
C THR A 26 3.41 18.49 -14.97
N LEU A 27 4.70 18.67 -15.17
CA LEU A 27 5.57 19.38 -14.23
C LEU A 27 5.23 20.88 -14.14
N ARG A 28 4.79 21.49 -15.24
CA ARG A 28 4.36 22.87 -15.30
C ARG A 28 3.03 23.10 -14.59
N ALA A 29 2.08 22.21 -14.78
CA ALA A 29 0.75 22.27 -14.15
C ALA A 29 0.77 21.96 -12.64
N GLY A 30 1.87 21.42 -12.13
CA GLY A 30 2.02 21.08 -10.72
C GLY A 30 1.83 22.28 -9.79
N ARG A 31 0.95 22.14 -8.79
CA ARG A 31 0.64 23.23 -7.81
C ARG A 31 1.79 23.60 -6.88
N GLN A 32 2.89 22.88 -6.90
CA GLN A 32 4.10 23.16 -6.11
C GLN A 32 5.31 23.43 -6.99
N PRO A 33 5.36 24.54 -7.73
CA PRO A 33 6.47 24.86 -8.64
C PRO A 33 7.83 24.86 -7.92
N ARG A 34 7.84 25.31 -6.65
CA ARG A 34 9.06 25.32 -5.82
C ARG A 34 9.58 23.91 -5.54
N ALA A 35 8.71 22.93 -5.34
CA ALA A 35 9.12 21.54 -5.12
C ALA A 35 9.69 20.91 -6.39
N THR A 36 9.08 21.18 -7.54
CA THR A 36 9.57 20.76 -8.87
C THR A 36 10.95 21.37 -9.17
N ILE A 37 11.10 22.68 -8.98
CA ILE A 37 12.37 23.37 -9.18
C ILE A 37 13.43 22.77 -8.24
N ARG A 38 13.12 22.63 -6.95
CA ARG A 38 14.03 22.04 -5.98
C ARG A 38 14.47 20.62 -6.36
N TRP A 39 13.56 19.82 -6.89
CA TRP A 39 13.86 18.47 -7.37
C TRP A 39 14.82 18.50 -8.58
N LEU A 40 14.65 19.44 -9.50
CA LEU A 40 15.52 19.58 -10.67
C LEU A 40 16.92 20.11 -10.31
N ILE A 41 17.00 21.16 -9.47
CA ILE A 41 18.25 21.90 -9.21
C ILE A 41 18.98 21.49 -7.93
N LYS A 42 18.40 20.62 -7.08
CA LYS A 42 19.04 20.22 -5.83
C LYS A 42 20.40 19.59 -6.09
N PRO A 43 21.47 19.98 -5.36
CA PRO A 43 22.78 19.32 -5.45
C PRO A 43 22.66 17.79 -5.33
N GLY A 44 23.24 17.08 -6.27
CA GLY A 44 23.17 15.62 -6.37
C GLY A 44 21.81 15.08 -6.90
N SER A 45 20.93 15.97 -7.44
CA SER A 45 19.79 15.51 -8.24
C SER A 45 20.28 15.06 -9.61
N VAL A 46 19.81 13.89 -10.03
CA VAL A 46 20.06 13.35 -11.37
C VAL A 46 18.95 13.72 -12.35
N ALA A 47 17.91 14.44 -11.87
CA ALA A 47 16.69 14.63 -12.63
C ALA A 47 16.90 15.50 -13.87
N ALA A 48 17.57 16.64 -13.71
CA ALA A 48 17.83 17.56 -14.83
C ALA A 48 18.73 16.91 -15.88
N ASP A 49 19.81 16.24 -15.46
CA ASP A 49 20.72 15.53 -16.36
C ASP A 49 20.00 14.44 -17.15
N VAL A 50 19.29 13.55 -16.47
CA VAL A 50 18.58 12.43 -17.14
C VAL A 50 17.49 12.94 -18.08
N LEU A 51 16.71 13.95 -17.67
CA LEU A 51 15.67 14.52 -18.51
C LEU A 51 16.27 15.21 -19.75
N HIS A 52 17.38 15.91 -19.59
CA HIS A 52 18.09 16.55 -20.69
C HIS A 52 18.64 15.54 -21.70
N ARG A 53 19.26 14.45 -21.23
CA ARG A 53 19.78 13.37 -22.08
C ARG A 53 18.67 12.66 -22.87
N PHE A 54 17.46 12.54 -22.31
CA PHE A 54 16.30 12.11 -23.08
C PHE A 54 15.83 13.16 -24.08
N ALA A 55 15.85 14.44 -23.71
CA ALA A 55 15.43 15.53 -24.59
C ALA A 55 16.33 15.69 -25.82
N THR A 56 17.63 15.44 -25.67
CA THR A 56 18.64 15.49 -26.74
C THR A 56 18.71 14.21 -27.56
N GLY A 57 17.95 13.16 -27.19
CA GLY A 57 18.03 11.85 -27.87
C GLY A 57 19.29 11.03 -27.52
N GLU A 58 20.15 11.48 -26.60
CA GLU A 58 21.29 10.68 -26.12
C GLU A 58 20.83 9.37 -25.47
N LEU A 59 19.71 9.41 -24.76
CA LEU A 59 19.08 8.22 -24.19
C LEU A 59 17.78 7.89 -24.95
N PRO A 60 17.62 6.63 -25.42
CA PRO A 60 16.40 6.21 -26.08
C PRO A 60 15.23 6.10 -25.08
N LEU A 61 14.03 6.57 -25.47
CA LEU A 61 12.81 6.50 -24.68
C LEU A 61 12.25 5.08 -24.58
N HIS A 62 12.90 4.26 -23.77
CA HIS A 62 12.59 2.84 -23.64
C HIS A 62 12.83 2.37 -22.21
N HIS A 63 12.06 1.37 -21.73
CA HIS A 63 12.26 0.80 -20.39
C HIS A 63 13.64 0.18 -20.18
N ASN A 64 14.26 -0.34 -21.26
CA ASN A 64 15.60 -0.92 -21.18
C ASN A 64 16.67 0.11 -20.82
N THR A 65 16.50 1.37 -21.21
CA THR A 65 17.38 2.46 -20.81
C THR A 65 17.47 2.57 -19.29
N PHE A 66 16.33 2.47 -18.61
CA PHE A 66 16.29 2.47 -17.14
C PHE A 66 16.82 1.18 -16.52
N ARG A 67 16.88 0.06 -17.26
CA ARG A 67 17.39 -1.22 -16.75
C ARG A 67 18.88 -1.38 -16.92
N HIS A 68 19.45 -0.83 -18.01
CA HIS A 68 20.79 -1.15 -18.46
C HIS A 68 21.70 0.08 -18.59
N ASP A 69 21.16 1.22 -19.07
CA ASP A 69 21.97 2.39 -19.42
C ASP A 69 22.04 3.42 -18.29
N LEU A 70 21.13 3.35 -17.32
CA LEU A 70 21.09 4.20 -16.14
C LEU A 70 21.39 3.41 -14.87
N PRO A 71 22.02 4.04 -13.85
CA PRO A 71 22.25 3.40 -12.57
C PRO A 71 20.94 2.96 -11.90
N GLN A 72 20.97 1.82 -11.21
CA GLN A 72 19.82 1.34 -10.47
C GLN A 72 19.63 2.15 -9.18
N GLY A 73 18.40 2.53 -8.85
CA GLY A 73 18.08 3.21 -7.61
C GLY A 73 16.83 4.07 -7.62
N ARG A 74 16.38 4.43 -6.42
CA ARG A 74 15.11 5.15 -6.21
C ARG A 74 14.97 6.45 -7.02
N ARG A 75 16.07 7.14 -7.31
CA ARG A 75 16.07 8.41 -8.06
C ARG A 75 15.67 8.17 -9.52
N TYR A 76 16.23 7.14 -10.13
CA TYR A 76 15.92 6.74 -11.51
C TYR A 76 14.54 6.08 -11.61
N ASP A 77 14.16 5.27 -10.62
CA ASP A 77 12.82 4.72 -10.51
C ASP A 77 11.73 5.81 -10.45
N TYR A 78 12.00 6.92 -9.74
CA TYR A 78 11.08 8.06 -9.69
C TYR A 78 10.89 8.68 -11.08
N ILE A 79 11.99 8.92 -11.82
CA ILE A 79 11.93 9.45 -13.19
C ILE A 79 11.17 8.46 -14.09
N ARG A 80 11.49 7.18 -14.02
CA ARG A 80 10.78 6.13 -14.78
C ARG A 80 9.28 6.10 -14.45
N THR A 81 8.93 6.27 -13.19
CA THR A 81 7.53 6.34 -12.76
C THR A 81 6.84 7.61 -13.32
N LEU A 82 7.55 8.74 -13.38
CA LEU A 82 7.05 9.94 -14.04
C LEU A 82 6.75 9.69 -15.52
N PHE A 83 7.67 9.04 -16.24
CA PHE A 83 7.50 8.71 -17.66
C PHE A 83 6.31 7.78 -17.91
N THR A 84 6.11 6.78 -17.05
CA THR A 84 4.95 5.88 -17.15
C THR A 84 3.63 6.56 -16.75
N SER A 85 3.64 7.41 -15.73
CA SER A 85 2.43 8.12 -15.28
C SER A 85 1.97 9.21 -16.24
N THR A 86 2.87 9.77 -17.04
CA THR A 86 2.55 10.75 -18.08
C THR A 86 2.26 10.11 -19.45
N GLY A 87 2.36 8.80 -19.56
CA GLY A 87 2.11 8.09 -20.82
C GLY A 87 3.26 8.14 -21.84
N VAL A 88 4.39 8.73 -21.48
CA VAL A 88 5.61 8.75 -22.35
C VAL A 88 6.19 7.34 -22.49
N LEU A 89 6.12 6.54 -21.42
CA LEU A 89 6.41 5.11 -21.48
C LEU A 89 5.16 4.29 -21.13
N PRO A 90 5.00 3.10 -21.72
CA PRO A 90 3.90 2.21 -21.37
C PRO A 90 3.99 1.81 -19.88
N PRO A 91 2.88 1.39 -19.24
CA PRO A 91 2.90 0.88 -17.88
C PRO A 91 3.86 -0.31 -17.71
N ALA A 92 4.64 -0.32 -16.63
CA ALA A 92 5.56 -1.41 -16.31
C ALA A 92 5.51 -1.76 -14.82
N PRO A 93 5.65 -3.05 -14.45
CA PRO A 93 5.65 -3.48 -13.06
C PRO A 93 7.03 -3.26 -12.40
N ILE A 94 7.46 -2.01 -12.29
CA ILE A 94 8.79 -1.60 -11.79
C ILE A 94 9.12 -2.28 -10.45
N GLY A 95 8.14 -2.41 -9.56
CA GLY A 95 8.34 -3.07 -8.26
C GLY A 95 8.68 -4.56 -8.37
N ILE A 96 8.13 -5.26 -9.36
CA ILE A 96 8.46 -6.68 -9.63
C ILE A 96 9.86 -6.78 -10.21
N GLU A 97 10.20 -5.92 -11.16
CA GLU A 97 11.53 -5.89 -11.78
C GLU A 97 12.64 -5.67 -10.75
N ARG A 98 12.40 -4.82 -9.75
CA ARG A 98 13.32 -4.59 -8.64
C ARG A 98 13.52 -5.83 -7.77
N ILE A 99 12.46 -6.62 -7.54
CA ILE A 99 12.60 -7.89 -6.80
C ILE A 99 13.45 -8.87 -7.62
N VAL A 100 13.23 -8.97 -8.93
CA VAL A 100 14.01 -9.86 -9.81
C VAL A 100 15.48 -9.48 -9.81
N ALA A 101 15.81 -8.20 -9.96
CA ALA A 101 17.20 -7.72 -9.93
C ALA A 101 17.87 -7.96 -8.57
N TRP A 102 17.13 -7.81 -7.48
CA TRP A 102 17.63 -8.05 -6.12
C TRP A 102 17.78 -9.53 -5.79
N LEU A 103 16.95 -10.41 -6.38
CA LEU A 103 16.96 -11.85 -6.09
C LEU A 103 18.25 -12.53 -6.56
N GLY A 104 18.80 -12.14 -7.70
CA GLY A 104 20.00 -12.76 -8.26
C GLY A 104 21.19 -12.79 -7.28
N PRO A 105 21.66 -11.65 -6.79
CA PRO A 105 22.72 -11.61 -5.78
C PRO A 105 22.35 -12.37 -4.49
N LEU A 106 21.13 -12.23 -4.00
CA LEU A 106 20.67 -12.90 -2.78
C LEU A 106 20.75 -14.43 -2.86
N VAL A 107 20.40 -14.99 -4.03
CA VAL A 107 20.46 -16.44 -4.24
C VAL A 107 21.88 -16.92 -4.51
N ALA A 108 22.71 -16.09 -5.15
CA ALA A 108 24.12 -16.44 -5.42
C ALA A 108 24.95 -16.64 -4.14
N ASP A 109 24.57 -15.98 -3.04
CA ASP A 109 25.23 -16.12 -1.75
C ASP A 109 24.84 -17.42 -1.00
N GLN A 110 23.86 -18.19 -1.52
CA GLN A 110 23.36 -19.42 -0.89
C GLN A 110 24.04 -20.67 -1.38
N PRO A 111 24.19 -21.73 -0.54
CA PRO A 111 24.59 -23.04 -1.01
C PRO A 111 23.71 -23.53 -2.18
N PRO A 112 24.28 -24.23 -3.20
CA PRO A 112 23.54 -24.57 -4.43
C PRO A 112 22.18 -25.26 -4.22
N HIS A 113 22.10 -26.18 -3.24
CA HIS A 113 20.87 -26.89 -2.92
C HIS A 113 19.79 -25.99 -2.29
N HIS A 114 20.16 -24.99 -1.49
CA HIS A 114 19.24 -23.98 -0.98
C HIS A 114 18.88 -22.94 -2.03
N ALA A 115 19.87 -22.51 -2.83
CA ALA A 115 19.70 -21.57 -3.94
C ALA A 115 18.60 -22.04 -4.91
N GLU A 116 18.60 -23.32 -5.29
CA GLU A 116 17.60 -23.89 -6.17
C GLU A 116 16.18 -23.81 -5.57
N ILE A 117 16.02 -24.19 -4.31
CA ILE A 117 14.73 -24.18 -3.62
C ILE A 117 14.20 -22.74 -3.49
N ILE A 118 15.06 -21.79 -3.05
CA ILE A 118 14.70 -20.38 -2.90
C ILE A 118 14.33 -19.78 -4.24
N ASN A 119 15.07 -20.08 -5.30
CA ASN A 119 14.83 -19.58 -6.64
C ASN A 119 13.48 -20.08 -7.19
N ARG A 120 13.20 -21.39 -7.04
CA ARG A 120 11.90 -21.98 -7.40
C ARG A 120 10.74 -21.32 -6.63
N TYR A 121 10.86 -21.14 -5.31
CA TYR A 121 9.86 -20.47 -4.51
C TYR A 121 9.64 -19.03 -4.98
N ALA A 122 10.71 -18.27 -5.15
CA ALA A 122 10.65 -16.88 -5.56
C ALA A 122 9.98 -16.72 -6.94
N HIS A 123 10.43 -17.48 -7.95
CA HIS A 123 9.93 -17.31 -9.31
C HIS A 123 8.53 -17.88 -9.53
N TRP A 124 8.28 -19.12 -9.07
CA TRP A 124 7.06 -19.86 -9.39
C TRP A 124 5.91 -19.60 -8.41
N HIS A 125 6.21 -19.21 -7.17
CA HIS A 125 5.16 -18.90 -6.19
C HIS A 125 5.03 -17.40 -5.97
N VAL A 126 6.08 -16.71 -5.55
CA VAL A 126 6.00 -15.30 -5.13
C VAL A 126 5.83 -14.37 -6.32
N LEU A 127 6.75 -14.39 -7.29
CA LEU A 127 6.72 -13.50 -8.46
C LEU A 127 5.53 -13.78 -9.38
N ARG A 128 5.17 -15.06 -9.56
CA ARG A 128 3.96 -15.43 -10.32
C ARG A 128 2.70 -14.84 -9.71
N ARG A 129 2.59 -14.81 -8.38
CA ARG A 129 1.47 -14.17 -7.69
C ARG A 129 1.46 -12.65 -7.90
N LEU A 130 2.61 -11.99 -7.79
CA LEU A 130 2.73 -10.55 -8.04
C LEU A 130 2.36 -10.19 -9.48
N ARG A 131 2.81 -10.98 -10.48
CA ARG A 131 2.45 -10.75 -11.90
C ARG A 131 0.94 -10.81 -12.10
N ARG A 132 0.24 -11.79 -11.51
CA ARG A 132 -1.23 -11.85 -11.57
C ARG A 132 -1.90 -10.63 -10.94
N HIS A 133 -1.33 -10.05 -9.87
CA HIS A 133 -1.82 -8.81 -9.31
C HIS A 133 -1.54 -7.62 -10.24
N ALA A 134 -0.40 -7.58 -10.90
CA ALA A 134 -0.09 -6.55 -11.91
C ALA A 134 -1.06 -6.61 -13.09
N ASP A 135 -1.31 -7.81 -13.64
CA ASP A 135 -2.23 -8.03 -14.76
C ASP A 135 -3.67 -7.59 -14.44
N ARG A 136 -4.07 -7.68 -13.17
CA ARG A 136 -5.40 -7.24 -12.68
C ARG A 136 -5.43 -5.77 -12.23
N GLY A 137 -4.32 -5.04 -12.33
CA GLY A 137 -4.23 -3.67 -11.81
C GLY A 137 -4.30 -3.55 -10.27
N THR A 138 -4.17 -4.67 -9.54
CA THR A 138 -4.28 -4.72 -8.07
C THR A 138 -2.92 -4.80 -7.36
N LEU A 139 -1.81 -4.57 -8.07
CA LEU A 139 -0.47 -4.59 -7.50
C LEU A 139 -0.27 -3.39 -6.57
N THR A 140 0.05 -3.66 -5.30
CA THR A 140 0.31 -2.63 -4.29
C THR A 140 1.74 -2.68 -3.78
N ALA A 141 2.25 -1.57 -3.24
CA ALA A 141 3.55 -1.53 -2.57
C ALA A 141 3.62 -2.53 -1.39
N SER A 142 2.52 -2.73 -0.68
CA SER A 142 2.42 -3.71 0.41
C SER A 142 2.62 -5.15 -0.09
N LEU A 143 2.02 -5.51 -1.23
CA LEU A 143 2.22 -6.83 -1.84
C LEU A 143 3.69 -7.05 -2.24
N ILE A 144 4.35 -6.02 -2.78
CA ILE A 144 5.77 -6.06 -3.14
C ILE A 144 6.64 -6.23 -1.90
N ASN A 145 6.37 -5.46 -0.82
CA ASN A 145 7.11 -5.56 0.43
C ASN A 145 6.90 -6.93 1.10
N ASN A 146 5.67 -7.46 1.12
CA ASN A 146 5.37 -8.78 1.64
C ASN A 146 6.08 -9.89 0.84
N ALA A 147 6.11 -9.76 -0.48
CA ALA A 147 6.82 -10.70 -1.34
C ALA A 147 8.32 -10.71 -1.03
N ARG A 148 8.93 -9.54 -0.87
CA ARG A 148 10.33 -9.43 -0.46
C ARG A 148 10.58 -10.04 0.92
N ALA A 149 9.71 -9.77 1.89
CA ALA A 149 9.80 -10.34 3.23
C ALA A 149 9.70 -11.88 3.22
N ASN A 150 8.83 -12.44 2.37
CA ASN A 150 8.68 -13.89 2.23
C ASN A 150 9.93 -14.55 1.63
N ILE A 151 10.57 -13.92 0.65
CA ILE A 151 11.83 -14.41 0.06
C ILE A 151 12.96 -14.31 1.10
N LEU A 152 13.08 -13.17 1.81
CA LEU A 152 14.07 -13.01 2.87
C LEU A 152 13.91 -14.03 4.00
N LEU A 153 12.67 -14.41 4.31
CA LEU A 153 12.44 -15.44 5.30
C LEU A 153 12.94 -16.80 4.81
N ALA A 154 12.70 -17.13 3.54
CA ALA A 154 13.19 -18.39 2.97
C ALA A 154 14.72 -18.47 3.03
N THR A 155 15.44 -17.36 2.72
CA THR A 155 16.90 -17.31 2.85
C THR A 155 17.35 -17.44 4.30
N ARG A 156 16.71 -16.73 5.24
CA ARG A 156 17.04 -16.83 6.66
C ARG A 156 16.86 -18.24 7.23
N LEU A 157 15.79 -18.93 6.81
CA LEU A 157 15.58 -20.33 7.22
C LEU A 157 16.65 -21.24 6.61
N ALA A 158 17.05 -21.00 5.38
CA ALA A 158 18.14 -21.75 4.73
C ALA A 158 19.48 -21.52 5.42
N ASP A 159 19.83 -20.27 5.73
CA ASP A 159 21.06 -19.92 6.46
C ASP A 159 21.07 -20.58 7.85
N TRP A 160 19.92 -20.50 8.54
CA TRP A 160 19.79 -21.13 9.86
C TRP A 160 19.91 -22.65 9.78
N ALA A 161 19.28 -23.30 8.79
CA ALA A 161 19.39 -24.74 8.57
C ALA A 161 20.85 -25.15 8.32
N THR A 162 21.57 -24.41 7.49
CA THR A 162 23.01 -24.63 7.23
C THR A 162 23.82 -24.59 8.52
N ASN A 163 23.53 -23.63 9.42
CA ASN A 163 24.21 -23.51 10.71
C ASN A 163 23.87 -24.65 11.69
N GLN A 164 22.81 -25.42 11.41
CA GLN A 164 22.42 -26.60 12.17
C GLN A 164 22.79 -27.91 11.46
N ASP A 165 23.71 -27.85 10.49
CA ASP A 165 24.11 -28.99 9.65
C ASP A 165 22.91 -29.70 8.98
N ALA A 166 21.85 -28.92 8.65
CA ALA A 166 20.62 -29.41 8.02
C ALA A 166 20.38 -28.70 6.68
N THR A 167 19.51 -29.27 5.86
CA THR A 167 19.03 -28.65 4.62
C THR A 167 17.54 -28.33 4.71
N LEU A 168 17.05 -27.49 3.82
CA LEU A 168 15.61 -27.21 3.73
C LEU A 168 14.76 -28.45 3.42
N THR A 169 15.34 -29.51 2.84
CA THR A 169 14.68 -30.80 2.54
C THR A 169 14.60 -31.68 3.76
N ASP A 170 15.59 -31.61 4.65
CA ASP A 170 15.75 -32.54 5.79
C ASP A 170 15.35 -31.90 7.12
N LEU A 171 15.00 -30.60 7.10
CA LEU A 171 14.57 -29.88 8.28
C LEU A 171 13.37 -30.58 8.93
N ASN A 172 13.48 -30.91 10.20
CA ASN A 172 12.40 -31.54 10.96
C ASN A 172 11.54 -30.51 11.72
N GLN A 173 10.42 -30.97 12.29
CA GLN A 173 9.48 -30.11 13.00
C GLN A 173 10.09 -29.38 14.20
N ALA A 174 10.91 -30.08 15.00
CA ALA A 174 11.55 -29.49 16.18
C ALA A 174 12.54 -28.37 15.79
N GLN A 175 13.27 -28.55 14.69
CA GLN A 175 14.16 -27.55 14.16
C GLN A 175 13.39 -26.31 13.65
N LEU A 176 12.24 -26.50 12.98
CA LEU A 176 11.40 -25.38 12.57
C LEU A 176 10.86 -24.58 13.77
N GLU A 177 10.43 -25.27 14.82
CA GLU A 177 9.94 -24.64 16.05
C GLU A 177 11.07 -23.89 16.77
N LEU A 178 12.28 -24.44 16.80
CA LEU A 178 13.47 -23.80 17.35
C LEU A 178 13.78 -22.52 16.57
N PHE A 179 13.79 -22.58 15.22
CA PHE A 179 13.98 -21.40 14.38
C PHE A 179 12.97 -20.30 14.67
N LEU A 180 11.68 -20.63 14.80
CA LEU A 180 10.63 -19.66 15.11
C LEU A 180 10.75 -19.06 16.50
N THR A 181 11.39 -19.77 17.44
CA THR A 181 11.62 -19.30 18.80
C THR A 181 12.86 -18.41 18.89
N GLU A 182 13.93 -18.78 18.25
CA GLU A 182 15.20 -18.04 18.24
C GLU A 182 15.15 -16.78 17.40
N GLN A 183 14.41 -16.83 16.30
CA GLN A 183 14.26 -15.70 15.40
C GLN A 183 12.97 -14.95 15.69
N PRO A 184 12.95 -13.61 15.72
CA PRO A 184 11.73 -12.83 15.96
C PRO A 184 10.80 -12.85 14.72
N VAL A 185 10.45 -14.06 14.27
CA VAL A 185 9.61 -14.28 13.09
C VAL A 185 8.23 -14.74 13.52
N ALA A 186 7.21 -13.94 13.19
CA ALA A 186 5.85 -14.37 13.42
C ALA A 186 5.51 -15.62 12.56
N PRO A 187 4.90 -16.67 13.13
CA PRO A 187 4.54 -17.89 12.37
C PRO A 187 3.75 -17.60 11.08
N ARG A 188 2.90 -16.58 11.08
CA ARG A 188 2.17 -16.12 9.89
C ARG A 188 3.06 -15.68 8.73
N THR A 189 4.27 -15.21 9.01
CA THR A 189 5.26 -14.79 8.00
C THR A 189 5.95 -16.02 7.41
N ALA A 190 6.20 -17.06 8.20
CA ALA A 190 6.77 -18.33 7.77
C ALA A 190 5.77 -19.18 6.97
N ALA A 191 4.48 -19.05 7.25
CA ALA A 191 3.43 -19.88 6.70
C ALA A 191 3.39 -19.98 5.15
N PRO A 192 3.63 -18.94 4.35
CA PRO A 192 3.64 -19.08 2.91
C PRO A 192 4.75 -20.00 2.39
N PHE A 193 5.94 -19.91 2.98
CA PHE A 193 7.08 -20.72 2.55
C PHE A 193 6.94 -22.18 3.02
N VAL A 194 6.60 -22.41 4.29
CA VAL A 194 6.39 -23.76 4.83
C VAL A 194 5.28 -24.49 4.08
N ARG A 195 4.15 -23.84 3.82
CA ARG A 195 3.07 -24.42 2.99
C ARG A 195 3.52 -24.74 1.59
N TRP A 196 4.38 -23.91 1.00
CA TRP A 196 4.93 -24.17 -0.32
C TRP A 196 5.90 -25.36 -0.32
N LEU A 197 6.76 -25.52 0.69
CA LEU A 197 7.64 -26.69 0.86
C LEU A 197 6.82 -27.97 0.93
N ASN A 198 5.74 -27.97 1.71
CA ASN A 198 4.80 -29.09 1.80
C ASN A 198 4.11 -29.39 0.45
N ALA A 199 3.51 -28.37 -0.16
CA ALA A 199 2.73 -28.53 -1.39
C ALA A 199 3.55 -29.00 -2.58
N THR A 200 4.84 -28.70 -2.59
CA THR A 200 5.78 -29.14 -3.66
C THR A 200 6.46 -30.46 -3.35
N GLY A 201 6.20 -31.07 -2.19
CA GLY A 201 6.89 -32.27 -1.74
C GLY A 201 8.38 -32.04 -1.41
N THR A 202 8.84 -30.80 -1.37
CA THR A 202 10.22 -30.46 -1.04
C THR A 202 10.56 -30.81 0.41
N ASN A 203 9.64 -30.53 1.34
CA ASN A 203 9.66 -31.01 2.71
C ASN A 203 8.21 -31.11 3.23
N PRO A 204 7.57 -32.28 3.06
CA PRO A 204 6.16 -32.48 3.41
C PRO A 204 5.90 -32.67 4.92
N GLY A 205 6.96 -32.80 5.73
CA GLY A 205 6.85 -33.08 7.17
C GLY A 205 6.61 -31.86 8.06
N LEU A 206 6.82 -30.65 7.54
CA LEU A 206 6.75 -29.43 8.33
C LEU A 206 5.31 -28.93 8.51
N GLN A 207 4.97 -28.57 9.73
CA GLN A 207 3.67 -28.01 10.06
C GLN A 207 3.83 -26.70 10.83
N LEU A 208 2.93 -25.77 10.62
CA LEU A 208 2.81 -24.59 11.46
C LEU A 208 1.52 -24.71 12.25
N ALA A 209 1.59 -24.39 13.54
CA ALA A 209 0.41 -24.32 14.36
C ALA A 209 -0.65 -23.47 13.67
N SER A 210 -1.83 -24.07 13.45
CA SER A 210 -2.99 -23.34 12.93
C SER A 210 -3.32 -22.27 13.97
N HIS A 211 -3.12 -21.02 13.61
CA HIS A 211 -3.67 -19.93 14.41
C HIS A 211 -5.15 -19.90 14.06
N ASP A 212 -5.97 -20.45 14.93
CA ASP A 212 -7.39 -20.18 14.89
C ASP A 212 -7.57 -18.68 14.79
N ARG A 213 -8.41 -18.24 13.86
CA ARG A 213 -8.74 -16.83 13.74
C ARG A 213 -9.31 -16.39 15.07
N ALA A 214 -8.50 -15.70 15.89
CA ALA A 214 -8.94 -15.14 17.14
C ALA A 214 -10.30 -14.46 16.95
N GLU A 215 -11.21 -14.67 17.88
CA GLU A 215 -12.49 -13.96 17.86
C GLU A 215 -12.23 -12.45 17.72
N PRO A 216 -13.10 -11.72 17.04
CA PRO A 216 -12.99 -10.27 16.95
C PRO A 216 -12.94 -9.70 18.38
N ALA A 217 -11.92 -8.91 18.68
CA ALA A 217 -11.77 -8.26 19.97
C ALA A 217 -11.92 -6.76 19.81
N VAL A 218 -12.73 -6.15 20.65
CA VAL A 218 -12.88 -4.69 20.77
C VAL A 218 -12.04 -4.25 21.94
N THR A 219 -10.99 -3.48 21.68
CA THR A 219 -10.03 -3.00 22.69
C THR A 219 -10.13 -1.48 22.92
N MET A 220 -10.98 -0.80 22.15
CA MET A 220 -11.25 0.62 22.26
C MET A 220 -12.72 0.81 22.63
N SER A 221 -13.01 1.58 23.68
CA SER A 221 -14.37 1.93 24.07
C SER A 221 -15.02 2.88 23.05
N ASP A 222 -16.34 2.96 23.06
CA ASP A 222 -17.08 3.87 22.16
C ASP A 222 -16.79 5.33 22.51
N ASP A 223 -16.69 5.68 23.79
CA ASP A 223 -16.31 7.02 24.23
C ASP A 223 -14.95 7.43 23.66
N HIS A 224 -13.93 6.56 23.79
CA HIS A 224 -12.60 6.84 23.23
C HIS A 224 -12.62 6.95 21.70
N ARG A 225 -13.50 6.20 21.05
CA ARG A 225 -13.72 6.32 19.60
C ARG A 225 -14.27 7.70 19.24
N TRP A 226 -15.27 8.17 19.97
CA TRP A 226 -15.87 9.50 19.75
C TRP A 226 -14.91 10.63 20.10
N ASP A 227 -14.13 10.53 21.17
CA ASP A 227 -13.06 11.48 21.50
C ASP A 227 -12.03 11.57 20.35
N SER A 228 -11.72 10.42 19.72
CA SER A 228 -10.82 10.40 18.57
C SER A 228 -11.45 11.04 17.33
N VAL A 229 -12.75 10.87 17.12
CA VAL A 229 -13.50 11.53 16.04
C VAL A 229 -13.52 13.04 16.25
N ASP A 230 -13.86 13.51 17.46
CA ASP A 230 -13.89 14.93 17.78
C ASP A 230 -12.53 15.59 17.57
N ARG A 231 -11.47 14.95 18.05
CA ARG A 231 -10.11 15.43 17.86
C ARG A 231 -9.71 15.50 16.38
N LEU A 232 -10.06 14.51 15.55
CA LEU A 232 -9.78 14.56 14.13
C LEU A 232 -10.60 15.62 13.38
N LEU A 233 -11.78 15.95 13.88
CA LEU A 233 -12.59 17.05 13.31
C LEU A 233 -11.98 18.43 13.62
N HIS A 234 -11.41 18.63 14.81
CA HIS A 234 -11.11 19.97 15.32
C HIS A 234 -9.60 20.25 15.51
N ASP A 235 -8.73 19.23 15.65
CA ASP A 235 -7.28 19.44 15.82
C ASP A 235 -6.58 19.69 14.50
N HIS A 236 -6.35 20.96 14.18
CA HIS A 236 -5.64 21.40 12.98
C HIS A 236 -4.12 21.14 13.02
N THR A 237 -3.56 20.66 14.13
CA THR A 237 -2.14 20.25 14.21
C THR A 237 -1.91 18.88 13.58
N ILE A 238 -2.98 18.09 13.33
CA ILE A 238 -2.96 16.84 12.60
C ILE A 238 -3.07 17.15 11.11
N ASN A 239 -2.23 16.52 10.29
CA ASN A 239 -2.27 16.72 8.85
C ASN A 239 -3.65 16.41 8.29
N HIS A 240 -4.12 17.25 7.37
CA HIS A 240 -5.47 17.19 6.82
C HIS A 240 -5.83 15.79 6.26
N TYR A 241 -4.93 15.20 5.45
CA TYR A 241 -5.14 13.85 4.92
C TYR A 241 -5.28 12.77 6.01
N SER A 242 -4.58 12.90 7.14
CA SER A 242 -4.68 11.96 8.26
C SER A 242 -5.99 12.13 9.02
N ARG A 243 -6.50 13.37 9.12
CA ARG A 243 -7.81 13.68 9.70
C ARG A 243 -8.92 12.98 8.89
N VAL A 244 -8.94 13.20 7.56
CA VAL A 244 -9.94 12.58 6.67
C VAL A 244 -9.85 11.05 6.69
N ALA A 245 -8.65 10.49 6.56
CA ALA A 245 -8.46 9.05 6.56
C ALA A 245 -8.84 8.40 7.90
N GLY A 246 -8.50 9.04 9.01
CA GLY A 246 -8.87 8.59 10.36
C GLY A 246 -10.38 8.62 10.60
N LEU A 247 -11.06 9.65 10.12
CA LEU A 247 -12.52 9.78 10.23
C LEU A 247 -13.24 8.70 9.39
N PHE A 248 -12.82 8.43 8.17
CA PHE A 248 -13.38 7.33 7.39
C PHE A 248 -13.23 5.98 8.10
N MET A 249 -12.09 5.77 8.76
CA MET A 249 -11.84 4.54 9.51
C MET A 249 -12.69 4.44 10.79
N LEU A 250 -12.81 5.54 11.57
CA LEU A 250 -13.53 5.57 12.84
C LEU A 250 -15.03 5.59 12.69
N LEU A 251 -15.57 6.14 11.61
CA LEU A 251 -17.01 6.26 11.38
C LEU A 251 -17.54 5.10 10.53
N PHE A 252 -16.82 4.69 9.47
CA PHE A 252 -17.30 3.69 8.50
C PHE A 252 -16.52 2.38 8.56
N SER A 253 -15.52 2.27 9.44
CA SER A 253 -14.68 1.07 9.55
C SER A 253 -13.92 0.70 8.28
N TRP A 254 -13.76 1.62 7.33
CA TRP A 254 -13.06 1.33 6.08
C TRP A 254 -11.57 1.08 6.33
N PRO A 255 -10.94 0.09 5.66
CA PRO A 255 -9.51 -0.19 5.86
C PRO A 255 -8.64 0.98 5.38
N LEU A 256 -7.64 1.36 6.18
CA LEU A 256 -6.78 2.51 5.87
C LEU A 256 -6.10 2.39 4.48
N ASN A 257 -5.70 1.19 4.08
CA ASN A 257 -5.12 0.95 2.76
C ASN A 257 -6.10 1.18 1.61
N GLU A 258 -7.39 0.88 1.79
CA GLU A 258 -8.43 1.12 0.79
C GLU A 258 -8.84 2.61 0.78
N ILE A 259 -8.95 3.25 1.95
CA ILE A 259 -9.18 4.70 2.05
C ILE A 259 -8.14 5.46 1.22
N LEU A 260 -6.86 5.13 1.38
CA LEU A 260 -5.79 5.84 0.68
C LEU A 260 -5.73 5.55 -0.83
N ARG A 261 -6.47 4.56 -1.30
CA ARG A 261 -6.66 4.24 -2.72
C ARG A 261 -7.92 4.86 -3.32
N MET A 262 -8.68 5.60 -2.53
CA MET A 262 -9.89 6.28 -3.03
C MET A 262 -9.53 7.31 -4.10
N THR A 263 -10.44 7.47 -5.05
CA THR A 263 -10.36 8.42 -6.15
C THR A 263 -11.40 9.51 -6.00
N HIS A 264 -11.21 10.61 -6.72
CA HIS A 264 -12.21 11.69 -6.78
C HIS A 264 -13.58 11.21 -7.30
N GLN A 265 -13.63 10.17 -8.12
CA GLN A 265 -14.87 9.61 -8.66
C GLN A 265 -15.76 8.98 -7.60
N GLN A 266 -15.19 8.61 -6.45
CA GLN A 266 -15.93 8.05 -5.32
C GLN A 266 -16.56 9.12 -4.42
N ILE A 267 -16.30 10.41 -4.69
CA ILE A 267 -16.83 11.55 -3.95
C ILE A 267 -17.76 12.33 -4.87
N ASP A 268 -19.04 12.32 -4.54
CA ASP A 268 -20.09 13.00 -5.30
C ASP A 268 -20.66 14.16 -4.48
N GLU A 269 -20.45 15.37 -4.97
CA GLU A 269 -20.93 16.62 -4.36
C GLU A 269 -22.25 17.01 -5.00
N GLN A 270 -23.33 16.92 -4.23
CA GLN A 270 -24.68 17.19 -4.69
C GLN A 270 -24.96 18.71 -4.79
N PRO A 271 -25.88 19.15 -5.67
CA PRO A 271 -26.23 20.56 -5.81
C PRO A 271 -26.81 21.20 -4.53
N ASP A 272 -27.36 20.39 -3.63
CA ASP A 272 -27.92 20.81 -2.34
C ASP A 272 -26.86 20.90 -1.22
N GLY A 273 -25.60 20.68 -1.53
CA GLY A 273 -24.47 20.75 -0.61
C GLY A 273 -24.17 19.47 0.15
N ARG A 274 -24.94 18.40 -0.05
CA ARG A 274 -24.62 17.07 0.49
C ARG A 274 -23.41 16.47 -0.24
N VAL A 275 -22.61 15.72 0.49
CA VAL A 275 -21.47 14.97 -0.09
C VAL A 275 -21.71 13.49 0.16
N LEU A 276 -21.72 12.72 -0.91
CA LEU A 276 -21.82 11.27 -0.87
C LEU A 276 -20.47 10.63 -1.12
N VAL A 277 -20.15 9.57 -0.40
CA VAL A 277 -18.98 8.73 -0.63
C VAL A 277 -19.40 7.32 -1.00
N THR A 278 -18.82 6.77 -2.06
CA THR A 278 -19.01 5.37 -2.47
C THR A 278 -17.77 4.57 -2.11
N PHE A 279 -17.84 3.79 -1.03
CA PHE A 279 -16.72 2.94 -0.61
C PHE A 279 -16.58 1.69 -1.48
N ASP A 280 -17.68 1.00 -1.74
CA ASP A 280 -17.77 -0.17 -2.64
C ASP A 280 -18.87 0.03 -3.68
N THR A 281 -20.13 -0.19 -3.33
CA THR A 281 -21.27 -0.10 -4.26
C THR A 281 -22.31 0.90 -3.82
N ILE A 282 -22.51 1.10 -2.51
CA ILE A 282 -23.55 1.96 -1.96
C ILE A 282 -23.00 3.33 -1.63
N PRO A 283 -23.58 4.42 -2.16
CA PRO A 283 -23.24 5.77 -1.73
C PRO A 283 -23.75 6.03 -0.31
N VAL A 284 -22.90 6.62 0.53
CA VAL A 284 -23.19 6.98 1.92
C VAL A 284 -23.05 8.48 2.07
N GLU A 285 -24.02 9.15 2.66
CA GLU A 285 -23.95 10.57 2.96
C GLU A 285 -22.99 10.86 4.09
N LEU A 286 -22.11 11.84 3.90
CA LEU A 286 -21.14 12.25 4.91
C LEU A 286 -21.76 13.28 5.89
N PRO A 287 -21.48 13.15 7.20
CA PRO A 287 -21.79 14.21 8.17
C PRO A 287 -21.12 15.53 7.77
N THR A 288 -21.78 16.65 8.04
CA THR A 288 -21.36 18.01 7.61
C THR A 288 -19.90 18.33 7.93
N GLY A 289 -19.42 18.03 9.15
CA GLY A 289 -18.02 18.27 9.51
C GLY A 289 -17.01 17.47 8.71
N LEU A 290 -17.35 16.20 8.35
CA LEU A 290 -16.51 15.37 7.52
C LEU A 290 -16.63 15.76 6.03
N SER A 291 -17.80 16.13 5.54
CA SER A 291 -18.01 16.55 4.16
C SER A 291 -17.13 17.73 3.78
N THR A 292 -17.03 18.73 4.67
CA THR A 292 -16.13 19.88 4.48
C THR A 292 -14.68 19.44 4.33
N LEU A 293 -14.19 18.58 5.22
CA LEU A 293 -12.82 18.07 5.17
C LEU A 293 -12.55 17.25 3.91
N VAL A 294 -13.52 16.47 3.44
CA VAL A 294 -13.38 15.67 2.22
C VAL A 294 -13.36 16.55 0.98
N THR A 295 -14.19 17.58 0.91
CA THR A 295 -14.17 18.57 -0.20
C THR A 295 -12.84 19.33 -0.24
N GLU A 296 -12.34 19.76 0.92
CA GLU A 296 -11.01 20.39 1.03
C GLU A 296 -9.89 19.40 0.58
N GLN A 297 -9.98 18.13 0.99
CA GLN A 297 -9.03 17.09 0.56
C GLN A 297 -9.07 16.88 -0.96
N LYS A 298 -10.27 16.82 -1.54
CA LYS A 298 -10.47 16.69 -2.99
C LYS A 298 -9.91 17.90 -3.75
N ALA A 299 -10.03 19.11 -3.18
CA ALA A 299 -9.45 20.34 -3.74
C ALA A 299 -7.91 20.39 -3.56
N SER A 300 -7.35 19.62 -2.63
CA SER A 300 -5.91 19.58 -2.35
C SER A 300 -5.20 18.70 -3.38
N HIS A 301 -4.53 19.29 -4.35
CA HIS A 301 -3.81 18.58 -5.41
C HIS A 301 -2.30 18.59 -5.13
N GLY A 302 -1.64 17.41 -5.20
CA GLY A 302 -0.18 17.26 -5.18
C GLY A 302 0.40 16.97 -6.57
N LEU A 303 1.73 16.97 -6.70
CA LEU A 303 2.43 16.57 -7.93
C LEU A 303 2.05 15.14 -8.41
N ALA A 304 1.64 14.29 -7.49
CA ALA A 304 1.23 12.91 -7.76
C ALA A 304 -0.20 12.77 -8.29
N THR A 305 -0.95 13.87 -8.42
CA THR A 305 -2.35 13.86 -8.85
C THR A 305 -2.51 13.45 -10.32
N TYR A 306 -1.44 13.54 -11.10
CA TYR A 306 -1.47 13.26 -12.53
C TYR A 306 -1.18 11.78 -12.79
N THR A 307 -2.19 11.06 -13.27
CA THR A 307 -2.04 9.70 -13.80
C THR A 307 -2.31 9.71 -15.31
N ALA A 308 -1.55 8.96 -16.08
CA ALA A 308 -1.77 8.80 -17.52
C ALA A 308 -3.15 8.23 -17.89
N GLY A 309 -3.89 7.68 -16.92
CA GLY A 309 -5.22 7.10 -17.10
C GLY A 309 -6.39 7.99 -16.66
N GLY A 310 -6.15 9.27 -16.34
CA GLY A 310 -7.22 10.17 -15.89
C GLY A 310 -7.77 9.90 -14.49
N THR A 311 -7.21 8.95 -13.76
CA THR A 311 -7.60 8.66 -12.36
C THR A 311 -6.98 9.68 -11.42
N THR A 312 -7.79 10.36 -10.64
CA THR A 312 -7.32 11.33 -9.65
C THR A 312 -7.47 10.76 -8.25
N TRP A 313 -6.36 10.53 -7.55
CA TRP A 313 -6.37 10.03 -6.18
C TRP A 313 -6.89 11.09 -5.20
N LEU A 314 -7.78 10.70 -4.30
CA LEU A 314 -8.20 11.55 -3.18
C LEU A 314 -7.04 11.81 -2.22
N PHE A 315 -6.15 10.83 -2.08
CA PHE A 315 -4.92 10.90 -1.28
C PHE A 315 -3.70 10.69 -2.17
N PRO A 316 -3.28 11.71 -2.94
CA PRO A 316 -2.15 11.59 -3.83
C PRO A 316 -0.86 11.33 -3.04
N GLY A 317 -0.06 10.39 -3.54
CA GLY A 317 1.19 9.98 -2.93
C GLY A 317 2.35 10.91 -3.28
N ARG A 318 3.53 10.46 -2.94
CA ARG A 318 4.78 11.19 -3.19
C ARG A 318 5.31 10.98 -4.62
N ASN A 319 5.04 9.80 -5.18
CA ASN A 319 5.44 9.47 -6.53
C ASN A 319 4.29 9.76 -7.51
N PRO A 320 4.60 10.25 -8.72
CA PRO A 320 3.60 10.48 -9.74
C PRO A 320 2.73 9.25 -10.00
N GLY A 321 1.42 9.45 -10.15
CA GLY A 321 0.47 8.38 -10.42
C GLY A 321 0.21 7.40 -9.28
N THR A 322 0.77 7.61 -8.09
CA THR A 322 0.56 6.73 -6.93
C THR A 322 -0.28 7.39 -5.84
N HIS A 323 -1.01 6.60 -5.10
CA HIS A 323 -1.68 7.05 -3.87
C HIS A 323 -0.68 7.16 -2.70
N MET A 324 -1.10 7.81 -1.62
CA MET A 324 -0.30 7.98 -0.40
C MET A 324 0.03 6.63 0.24
N ALA A 325 1.24 6.52 0.78
CA ALA A 325 1.69 5.31 1.45
C ALA A 325 0.96 5.13 2.80
N THR A 326 0.37 3.96 3.01
CA THR A 326 -0.37 3.62 4.24
C THR A 326 0.48 3.82 5.50
N GLU A 327 1.77 3.52 5.42
CA GLU A 327 2.69 3.62 6.55
C GLU A 327 2.88 5.06 7.04
N GLN A 328 2.87 6.04 6.12
CA GLN A 328 2.98 7.45 6.47
C GLN A 328 1.79 7.90 7.33
N VAL A 329 0.57 7.60 6.88
CA VAL A 329 -0.66 7.98 7.60
C VAL A 329 -0.80 7.18 8.90
N ARG A 330 -0.48 5.89 8.86
CA ARG A 330 -0.46 5.02 10.04
C ARG A 330 0.46 5.56 11.12
N HIS A 331 1.69 5.94 10.76
CA HIS A 331 2.66 6.48 11.71
C HIS A 331 2.15 7.76 12.38
N GLU A 332 1.57 8.67 11.62
CA GLU A 332 1.01 9.91 12.17
C GLU A 332 -0.19 9.65 13.08
N LEU A 333 -1.15 8.81 12.66
CA LEU A 333 -2.29 8.45 13.51
C LEU A 333 -1.84 7.80 14.81
N VAL A 334 -0.90 6.86 14.76
CA VAL A 334 -0.35 6.19 15.94
C VAL A 334 0.38 7.16 16.86
N SER A 335 1.15 8.12 16.33
CA SER A 335 1.81 9.16 17.14
C SER A 335 0.82 10.07 17.89
N ARG A 336 -0.43 10.10 17.43
CA ARG A 336 -1.55 10.80 18.06
C ARG A 336 -2.43 9.88 18.93
N GLY A 337 -2.01 8.62 19.17
CA GLY A 337 -2.75 7.65 19.97
C GLY A 337 -3.94 7.00 19.25
N ILE A 338 -4.06 7.20 17.93
CA ILE A 338 -5.12 6.59 17.11
C ILE A 338 -4.54 5.34 16.41
N HIS A 339 -4.85 4.18 16.94
CA HIS A 339 -4.35 2.90 16.45
C HIS A 339 -5.30 2.30 15.39
N PRO A 340 -4.93 2.25 14.10
CA PRO A 340 -5.85 1.89 13.02
C PRO A 340 -6.61 0.57 13.21
N ARG A 341 -5.93 -0.47 13.73
CA ARG A 341 -6.59 -1.77 13.96
C ARG A 341 -7.66 -1.70 15.06
N GLN A 342 -7.36 -1.03 16.18
CA GLN A 342 -8.30 -0.87 17.31
C GLN A 342 -9.47 0.01 16.91
N SER A 343 -9.18 1.15 16.27
CA SER A 343 -10.17 2.11 15.79
C SER A 343 -11.15 1.46 14.81
N ARG A 344 -10.63 0.68 13.85
CA ARG A 344 -11.47 -0.05 12.91
C ARG A 344 -12.33 -1.12 13.58
N SER A 345 -11.78 -1.84 14.56
CA SER A 345 -12.55 -2.85 15.32
C SER A 345 -13.67 -2.22 16.14
N ALA A 346 -13.43 -1.07 16.79
CA ALA A 346 -14.45 -0.34 17.52
C ALA A 346 -15.56 0.18 16.60
N ALA A 347 -15.19 0.75 15.45
CA ALA A 347 -16.17 1.18 14.45
C ALA A 347 -17.00 0.02 13.89
N LEU A 348 -16.37 -1.14 13.60
CA LEU A 348 -17.10 -2.35 13.17
C LEU A 348 -18.09 -2.83 14.20
N PHE A 349 -17.72 -2.82 15.47
CA PHE A 349 -18.58 -3.23 16.57
C PHE A 349 -19.78 -2.27 16.70
N ALA A 350 -19.52 -0.96 16.69
CA ALA A 350 -20.57 0.05 16.75
C ALA A 350 -21.55 -0.05 15.58
N LEU A 351 -21.05 -0.23 14.36
CA LEU A 351 -21.91 -0.44 13.19
C LEU A 351 -22.70 -1.76 13.27
N ALA A 352 -22.03 -2.85 13.70
CA ALA A 352 -22.65 -4.16 13.81
C ALA A 352 -23.80 -4.21 14.84
N SER A 353 -23.81 -3.29 15.81
CA SER A 353 -24.92 -3.14 16.77
C SER A 353 -26.12 -2.38 16.21
N GLN A 354 -25.96 -1.68 15.07
CA GLN A 354 -26.97 -0.76 14.52
C GLN A 354 -27.54 -1.22 13.17
N ILE A 355 -26.75 -1.92 12.35
CA ILE A 355 -27.13 -2.29 10.99
C ILE A 355 -27.04 -3.80 10.74
N PRO A 356 -27.90 -4.36 9.85
CA PRO A 356 -27.88 -5.77 9.52
C PRO A 356 -26.55 -6.23 8.90
N ALA A 357 -26.14 -7.48 9.16
CA ALA A 357 -24.88 -8.04 8.68
C ALA A 357 -24.65 -7.92 7.15
N PRO A 358 -25.63 -8.10 6.26
CA PRO A 358 -25.42 -7.89 4.83
C PRO A 358 -25.02 -6.45 4.50
N VAL A 359 -25.69 -5.46 5.10
CA VAL A 359 -25.42 -4.02 4.91
C VAL A 359 -24.04 -3.67 5.49
N LEU A 360 -23.71 -4.22 6.68
CA LEU A 360 -22.41 -4.06 7.27
C LEU A 360 -21.29 -4.60 6.37
N ALA A 361 -21.51 -5.74 5.70
CA ALA A 361 -20.51 -6.31 4.79
C ALA A 361 -20.17 -5.33 3.65
N GLU A 362 -21.18 -4.69 3.06
CA GLU A 362 -21.01 -3.74 1.96
C GLU A 362 -20.37 -2.42 2.43
N ILE A 363 -20.90 -1.81 3.51
CA ILE A 363 -20.41 -0.52 4.00
C ILE A 363 -18.97 -0.63 4.53
N ALA A 364 -18.64 -1.69 5.27
CA ALA A 364 -17.31 -1.86 5.87
C ALA A 364 -16.30 -2.60 4.98
N GLY A 365 -16.69 -3.03 3.77
CA GLY A 365 -15.82 -3.75 2.84
C GLY A 365 -15.29 -5.07 3.43
N ILE A 366 -16.15 -5.85 4.11
CA ILE A 366 -15.79 -7.13 4.73
C ILE A 366 -16.60 -8.27 4.13
N THR A 367 -16.11 -9.50 4.31
CA THR A 367 -16.85 -10.66 3.82
C THR A 367 -18.14 -10.87 4.64
N PRO A 368 -19.24 -11.42 4.04
CA PRO A 368 -20.46 -11.72 4.76
C PRO A 368 -20.26 -12.54 6.04
N ASN A 369 -19.38 -13.54 5.99
CA ASN A 369 -19.03 -14.34 7.16
C ASN A 369 -18.33 -13.53 8.27
N ALA A 370 -17.55 -12.52 7.91
CA ALA A 370 -16.96 -11.62 8.88
C ALA A 370 -18.02 -10.70 9.51
N ALA A 371 -18.94 -10.17 8.71
CA ALA A 371 -20.05 -9.35 9.17
C ALA A 371 -20.96 -10.12 10.15
N ILE A 372 -21.29 -11.38 9.85
CA ILE A 372 -22.07 -12.25 10.75
C ILE A 372 -21.35 -12.42 12.10
N ARG A 373 -20.04 -12.62 12.12
CA ARG A 373 -19.28 -12.76 13.37
C ARG A 373 -19.28 -11.48 14.20
N TRP A 374 -19.19 -10.31 13.55
CA TRP A 374 -19.27 -9.03 14.24
C TRP A 374 -20.68 -8.78 14.79
N ALA A 375 -21.73 -9.09 14.02
CA ALA A 375 -23.11 -9.00 14.49
C ALA A 375 -23.39 -9.92 15.67
N ALA A 376 -22.86 -11.16 15.65
CA ALA A 376 -22.97 -12.09 16.77
C ALA A 376 -22.25 -11.58 18.02
N LEU A 377 -21.08 -10.95 17.87
CA LEU A 377 -20.37 -10.36 18.98
C LEU A 377 -21.17 -9.19 19.61
N ALA A 378 -21.71 -8.29 18.79
CA ALA A 378 -22.56 -7.19 19.25
C ALA A 378 -23.84 -7.69 19.94
N ALA A 379 -24.48 -8.75 19.43
CA ALA A 379 -25.65 -9.35 20.05
C ALA A 379 -25.37 -9.96 21.44
N ARG A 380 -24.18 -10.55 21.64
CA ARG A 380 -23.77 -11.07 22.96
C ARG A 380 -23.62 -9.95 24.00
N ASP A 381 -23.06 -8.82 23.61
CA ASP A 381 -22.89 -7.65 24.49
C ASP A 381 -24.26 -7.12 24.96
N TRP A 382 -25.23 -7.03 24.07
CA TRP A 382 -26.62 -6.67 24.44
C TRP A 382 -27.27 -7.65 25.41
N SER A 383 -27.07 -8.95 25.25
CA SER A 383 -27.64 -9.95 26.15
C SER A 383 -27.01 -9.91 27.56
N GLN A 384 -25.73 -9.60 27.68
CA GLN A 384 -25.06 -9.37 28.96
C GLN A 384 -25.57 -8.09 29.65
N TYR A 385 -25.76 -7.01 28.89
CA TYR A 385 -26.30 -5.75 29.40
C TYR A 385 -27.72 -5.91 29.97
N THR A 386 -28.61 -6.59 29.23
CA THR A 386 -29.98 -6.85 29.68
C THR A 386 -30.03 -7.77 30.90
N ALA A 387 -29.19 -8.81 30.96
CA ALA A 387 -29.09 -9.71 32.10
C ALA A 387 -28.55 -9.02 33.36
N THR A 388 -27.66 -8.04 33.23
CA THR A 388 -27.13 -7.25 34.34
C THR A 388 -28.18 -6.27 34.86
N ARG A 389 -28.96 -5.63 33.99
CA ARG A 389 -30.05 -4.72 34.39
C ARG A 389 -31.27 -5.42 34.99
N ALA A 390 -31.55 -6.66 34.57
CA ALA A 390 -32.62 -7.46 35.18
C ALA A 390 -32.32 -7.97 36.59
N ARG A 391 -31.09 -7.79 37.08
CA ARG A 391 -30.65 -8.16 38.42
C ARG A 391 -30.57 -6.99 39.39
N LEU A 392 -30.83 -5.76 38.92
CA LEU A 392 -30.97 -4.52 39.68
C LEU A 392 -32.45 -4.19 39.90
#